data_eea6bac2c0448dd6f40b8e7f89ddd8c9
#
_entry.id   eea6bac2c0448dd6f40b8e7f89ddd8c9
#
_cell.length_a   1.000
_cell.length_b   1.000
_cell.length_c   1.000
_cell.angle_alpha   90.00
_cell.angle_beta   90.00
_cell.angle_gamma   90.00
#
_symmetry.space_group_name_H-M   'P 1'
#
loop_
_entity.id
_entity.type
_entity.pdbx_description
1 polymer ?
#
loop_
_entity_poly.entity_id
_entity_poly.type
_entity_poly.pdbx_seq_one_letter_code
_entity_poly.pdbx_strand_id
1 'polypeptide(L)'
;LLLLSTFVLLAAGASAQQDTLKYRISLKDKAATTYSLEHPEAFLSEKAIARRHKQNLPIDSTDLPVCRKYVDEIRHQGVNVVVTGKWENFVTVSCNDSTLIDRIAALPFVCATEKVWIAPKGDSPMMSTGRDSLINQPSVHPDSIYGLAVSQIQMSNGDKLHQGGFKGQGMTIAVIDAGFHNADKITAMQNIRVLGTKDFVNQQADIFAESSHGMMVLSCIGMNQPGIMTGTAPEASFWLLRSEDEYSEHLVEQDYWSAAVEFADSVGVDVLNTSLGYYTFDDKSKDYRFRDLDGRHALMSRQASHVADKGMVLVCSAG
;
A
#
# COMPACT_ATOMS: atom_id res chain seq x y z
N LEU A 1 61.73 -19.96 -17.72
CA LEU A 1 60.38 -20.53 -17.81
C LEU A 1 59.64 -20.23 -16.53
N LEU A 2 58.84 -19.13 -16.54
CA LEU A 2 57.95 -18.79 -15.41
C LEU A 2 56.56 -19.30 -15.78
N LEU A 3 56.01 -20.22 -14.99
CA LEU A 3 54.60 -20.61 -15.02
C LEU A 3 53.79 -19.62 -14.20
N LEU A 4 52.96 -18.83 -14.86
CA LEU A 4 51.91 -18.04 -14.21
C LEU A 4 50.68 -18.95 -14.06
N SER A 5 50.37 -19.36 -12.83
CA SER A 5 49.09 -20.02 -12.49
C SER A 5 48.01 -18.97 -12.23
N THR A 6 47.11 -18.82 -13.19
CA THR A 6 45.88 -18.02 -13.03
C THR A 6 44.89 -18.78 -12.15
N PHE A 7 44.71 -18.30 -10.92
CA PHE A 7 43.59 -18.72 -10.08
C PHE A 7 42.32 -18.01 -10.58
N VAL A 8 41.41 -18.77 -11.22
CA VAL A 8 40.05 -18.32 -11.49
C VAL A 8 39.24 -18.53 -10.21
N LEU A 9 38.96 -17.43 -9.48
CA LEU A 9 37.96 -17.43 -8.43
C LEU A 9 36.59 -17.54 -9.10
N LEU A 10 36.01 -18.75 -9.08
CA LEU A 10 34.56 -18.92 -9.28
C LEU A 10 33.87 -18.36 -8.05
N ALA A 11 33.38 -17.11 -8.16
CA ALA A 11 32.37 -16.60 -7.25
C ALA A 11 31.06 -17.37 -7.54
N ALA A 12 30.82 -18.44 -6.77
CA ALA A 12 29.51 -19.04 -6.69
C ALA A 12 28.58 -17.99 -6.08
N GLY A 13 27.83 -17.28 -6.93
CA GLY A 13 26.71 -16.46 -6.49
C GLY A 13 25.72 -17.39 -5.81
N ALA A 14 25.66 -17.38 -4.48
CA ALA A 14 24.57 -17.97 -3.75
C ALA A 14 23.32 -17.20 -4.16
N SER A 15 22.53 -17.75 -5.07
CA SER A 15 21.16 -17.30 -5.31
C SER A 15 20.46 -17.45 -3.96
N ALA A 16 20.11 -16.32 -3.32
CA ALA A 16 19.29 -16.36 -2.12
C ALA A 16 17.99 -17.07 -2.51
N GLN A 17 17.74 -18.22 -1.92
CA GLN A 17 16.50 -18.96 -2.15
C GLN A 17 15.34 -18.07 -1.74
N GLN A 18 14.45 -17.77 -2.67
CA GLN A 18 13.28 -16.93 -2.40
C GLN A 18 12.38 -17.62 -1.38
N ASP A 19 11.91 -16.88 -0.37
CA ASP A 19 11.01 -17.42 0.64
C ASP A 19 9.71 -17.91 0.00
N THR A 20 9.21 -19.05 0.48
CA THR A 20 8.06 -19.76 -0.12
C THR A 20 6.78 -19.64 0.70
N LEU A 21 6.87 -19.11 1.92
CA LEU A 21 5.74 -18.98 2.86
C LEU A 21 5.75 -17.60 3.51
N LYS A 22 4.54 -17.02 3.73
CA LYS A 22 4.39 -15.85 4.60
C LYS A 22 3.35 -16.11 5.69
N TYR A 23 3.64 -15.61 6.89
CA TYR A 23 2.78 -15.76 8.05
C TYR A 23 2.56 -14.42 8.74
N ARG A 24 1.31 -14.13 9.14
CA ARG A 24 0.96 -13.06 10.06
C ARG A 24 1.12 -13.57 11.48
N ILE A 25 1.88 -12.84 12.29
CA ILE A 25 2.15 -13.12 13.70
C ILE A 25 1.43 -12.03 14.51
N SER A 26 0.35 -12.38 15.19
CA SER A 26 -0.39 -11.45 16.04
C SER A 26 0.27 -11.38 17.42
N LEU A 27 0.41 -10.15 17.94
CA LEU A 27 1.10 -9.86 19.20
C LEU A 27 0.10 -9.49 20.30
N LYS A 28 0.37 -9.89 21.54
CA LYS A 28 -0.51 -9.66 22.69
C LYS A 28 -0.61 -8.20 23.10
N ASP A 29 0.50 -7.49 23.02
CA ASP A 29 0.62 -6.14 23.54
C ASP A 29 1.78 -5.36 22.88
N LYS A 30 1.98 -4.13 23.33
CA LYS A 30 3.10 -3.26 23.01
C LYS A 30 3.91 -2.86 24.23
N ALA A 31 3.87 -3.66 25.31
CA ALA A 31 4.38 -3.30 26.64
C ALA A 31 5.87 -2.96 26.66
N ALA A 32 6.66 -3.55 25.77
CA ALA A 32 8.10 -3.27 25.66
C ALA A 32 8.44 -2.18 24.63
N THR A 33 7.46 -1.36 24.19
CA THR A 33 7.73 -0.23 23.29
C THR A 33 8.56 0.85 23.97
N THR A 34 9.40 1.51 23.18
CA THR A 34 10.17 2.69 23.60
C THR A 34 9.46 4.01 23.27
N TYR A 35 8.33 3.93 22.59
CA TYR A 35 7.52 5.10 22.25
C TYR A 35 6.56 5.47 23.36
N SER A 36 6.25 6.77 23.50
CA SER A 36 5.29 7.30 24.46
C SER A 36 4.19 8.09 23.75
N LEU A 37 2.97 8.00 24.25
CA LEU A 37 1.85 8.83 23.78
C LEU A 37 2.02 10.32 24.12
N GLU A 38 2.91 10.66 25.05
CA GLU A 38 3.27 12.04 25.40
C GLU A 38 4.17 12.68 24.31
N HIS A 39 4.80 11.86 23.46
CA HIS A 39 5.70 12.27 22.38
C HIS A 39 5.26 11.70 21.04
N PRO A 40 4.05 12.04 20.54
CA PRO A 40 3.51 11.48 19.30
C PRO A 40 4.31 11.88 18.05
N GLU A 41 5.06 12.98 18.10
CA GLU A 41 5.96 13.45 17.04
C GLU A 41 7.06 12.42 16.70
N ALA A 42 7.32 11.45 17.57
CA ALA A 42 8.27 10.38 17.31
C ALA A 42 7.75 9.33 16.28
N PHE A 43 6.44 9.28 16.01
CA PHE A 43 5.82 8.30 15.12
C PHE A 43 4.67 8.83 14.26
N LEU A 44 4.24 10.09 14.45
CA LEU A 44 3.26 10.80 13.63
C LEU A 44 3.85 12.11 13.14
N SER A 45 3.55 12.47 11.89
CA SER A 45 3.91 13.79 11.36
C SER A 45 3.10 14.91 12.03
N GLU A 46 3.61 16.14 11.96
CA GLU A 46 2.88 17.33 12.44
C GLU A 46 1.47 17.42 11.82
N LYS A 47 1.33 17.08 10.54
CA LYS A 47 0.04 17.09 9.84
C LYS A 47 -0.91 16.03 10.39
N ALA A 48 -0.43 14.83 10.71
CA ALA A 48 -1.22 13.78 11.35
C ALA A 48 -1.71 14.21 12.75
N ILE A 49 -0.85 14.80 13.54
CA ILE A 49 -1.16 15.34 14.87
C ILE A 49 -2.20 16.48 14.75
N ALA A 50 -1.97 17.42 13.83
CA ALA A 50 -2.90 18.53 13.59
C ALA A 50 -4.29 18.05 13.15
N ARG A 51 -4.38 16.98 12.32
CA ARG A 51 -5.65 16.36 11.94
C ARG A 51 -6.40 15.83 13.17
N ARG A 52 -5.71 15.11 14.07
CA ARG A 52 -6.30 14.63 15.34
C ARG A 52 -6.85 15.79 16.17
N HIS A 53 -6.04 16.82 16.39
CA HIS A 53 -6.45 18.00 17.16
C HIS A 53 -7.65 18.72 16.55
N LYS A 54 -7.62 18.95 15.23
CA LYS A 54 -8.72 19.63 14.52
C LYS A 54 -10.06 18.91 14.66
N GLN A 55 -10.04 17.58 14.75
CA GLN A 55 -11.23 16.73 14.82
C GLN A 55 -11.54 16.25 16.25
N ASN A 56 -10.78 16.71 17.26
CA ASN A 56 -10.88 16.26 18.65
C ASN A 56 -10.76 14.73 18.82
N LEU A 57 -9.88 14.11 18.03
CA LEU A 57 -9.61 12.67 18.09
C LEU A 57 -8.41 12.38 19.01
N PRO A 58 -8.45 11.33 19.83
CA PRO A 58 -7.34 10.97 20.70
C PRO A 58 -6.19 10.35 19.90
N ILE A 59 -4.97 10.51 20.41
CA ILE A 59 -3.84 9.65 20.09
C ILE A 59 -3.78 8.60 21.18
N ASP A 60 -3.86 7.32 20.82
CA ASP A 60 -4.00 6.21 21.76
C ASP A 60 -2.99 5.08 21.51
N SER A 61 -3.09 4.00 22.27
CA SER A 61 -2.16 2.87 22.20
C SER A 61 -2.12 2.17 20.84
N THR A 62 -3.17 2.32 20.01
CA THR A 62 -3.18 1.76 18.65
C THR A 62 -2.21 2.52 17.74
N ASP A 63 -1.98 3.83 17.99
CA ASP A 63 -1.06 4.66 17.23
C ASP A 63 0.42 4.31 17.47
N LEU A 64 0.74 3.73 18.63
CA LEU A 64 2.12 3.32 18.94
C LEU A 64 2.62 2.29 17.92
N PRO A 65 3.85 2.43 17.40
CA PRO A 65 4.47 1.41 16.57
C PRO A 65 4.53 0.04 17.25
N VAL A 66 4.54 -1.01 16.45
CA VAL A 66 4.79 -2.38 16.94
C VAL A 66 6.11 -2.39 17.72
N CYS A 67 6.13 -3.08 18.84
CA CYS A 67 7.30 -3.15 19.73
C CYS A 67 8.53 -3.69 18.98
N ARG A 68 9.55 -2.83 18.79
CA ARG A 68 10.76 -3.17 18.06
C ARG A 68 11.49 -4.39 18.67
N LYS A 69 11.51 -4.51 19.99
CA LYS A 69 12.11 -5.66 20.67
C LYS A 69 11.43 -6.98 20.26
N TYR A 70 10.11 -6.99 20.11
CA TYR A 70 9.38 -8.17 19.65
C TYR A 70 9.68 -8.49 18.18
N VAL A 71 9.72 -7.46 17.34
CA VAL A 71 10.08 -7.60 15.92
C VAL A 71 11.50 -8.17 15.75
N ASP A 72 12.46 -7.67 16.54
CA ASP A 72 13.84 -8.15 16.49
C ASP A 72 13.96 -9.60 17.02
N GLU A 73 13.22 -9.96 18.07
CA GLU A 73 13.21 -11.33 18.59
C GLU A 73 12.58 -12.34 17.62
N ILE A 74 11.51 -11.93 16.90
CA ILE A 74 10.93 -12.72 15.81
C ILE A 74 11.96 -12.90 14.69
N ARG A 75 12.64 -11.83 14.28
CA ARG A 75 13.69 -11.89 13.24
C ARG A 75 14.84 -12.83 13.63
N HIS A 76 15.22 -12.85 14.89
CA HIS A 76 16.27 -13.76 15.41
C HIS A 76 15.88 -15.23 15.32
N GLN A 77 14.60 -15.58 15.11
CA GLN A 77 14.19 -16.96 14.82
C GLN A 77 14.58 -17.43 13.41
N GLY A 78 15.13 -16.55 12.56
CA GLY A 78 15.60 -16.88 11.21
C GLY A 78 14.58 -16.63 10.11
N VAL A 79 13.62 -15.75 10.35
CA VAL A 79 12.63 -15.30 9.37
C VAL A 79 12.91 -13.87 8.90
N ASN A 80 12.41 -13.51 7.70
CA ASN A 80 12.44 -12.14 7.21
C ASN A 80 11.16 -11.42 7.59
N VAL A 81 11.28 -10.21 8.11
CA VAL A 81 10.12 -9.34 8.41
C VAL A 81 9.71 -8.62 7.12
N VAL A 82 8.46 -8.79 6.72
CA VAL A 82 7.89 -8.23 5.49
C VAL A 82 7.23 -6.88 5.78
N VAL A 83 6.18 -6.87 6.60
CA VAL A 83 5.49 -5.67 7.07
C VAL A 83 5.10 -5.79 8.54
N THR A 84 4.74 -4.67 9.15
CA THR A 84 4.17 -4.62 10.50
C THR A 84 2.89 -3.79 10.47
N GLY A 85 1.88 -4.21 11.24
CA GLY A 85 0.63 -3.48 11.42
C GLY A 85 0.49 -3.02 12.87
N LYS A 86 0.44 -1.68 13.08
CA LYS A 86 0.39 -1.09 14.42
C LYS A 86 -1.01 -1.13 15.04
N TRP A 87 -2.08 -0.94 14.25
CA TRP A 87 -3.43 -0.86 14.80
C TRP A 87 -3.94 -2.22 15.28
N GLU A 88 -3.69 -3.30 14.54
CA GLU A 88 -4.04 -4.68 14.90
C GLU A 88 -2.85 -5.44 15.55
N ASN A 89 -1.72 -4.76 15.76
CA ASN A 89 -0.53 -5.25 16.44
C ASN A 89 0.00 -6.59 15.92
N PHE A 90 0.43 -6.62 14.67
CA PHE A 90 0.97 -7.82 14.04
C PHE A 90 2.30 -7.57 13.31
N VAL A 91 2.99 -8.67 13.03
CA VAL A 91 4.19 -8.73 12.19
C VAL A 91 3.98 -9.79 11.12
N THR A 92 4.13 -9.43 9.85
CA THR A 92 4.13 -10.42 8.77
C THR A 92 5.56 -10.79 8.42
N VAL A 93 5.83 -12.09 8.41
CA VAL A 93 7.15 -12.66 8.14
C VAL A 93 7.12 -13.57 6.94
N SER A 94 8.30 -13.74 6.29
CA SER A 94 8.52 -14.75 5.26
C SER A 94 9.59 -15.74 5.67
N CYS A 95 9.44 -16.99 5.23
CA CYS A 95 10.39 -18.09 5.48
C CYS A 95 10.25 -19.22 4.47
N ASN A 96 11.22 -20.13 4.47
CA ASN A 96 11.18 -21.39 3.70
C ASN A 96 10.84 -22.62 4.57
N ASP A 97 10.91 -22.47 5.89
CA ASP A 97 10.71 -23.55 6.85
C ASP A 97 9.60 -23.18 7.84
N SER A 98 8.47 -23.89 7.78
CA SER A 98 7.34 -23.66 8.68
C SER A 98 7.64 -24.02 10.14
N THR A 99 8.66 -24.82 10.44
CA THR A 99 9.05 -25.15 11.81
C THR A 99 9.56 -23.92 12.60
N LEU A 100 10.04 -22.90 11.89
CA LEU A 100 10.39 -21.61 12.48
C LEU A 100 9.19 -20.93 13.12
N ILE A 101 7.99 -21.13 12.54
CA ILE A 101 6.74 -20.54 13.03
C ILE A 101 6.30 -21.17 14.35
N ASP A 102 6.55 -22.47 14.56
CA ASP A 102 6.27 -23.12 15.84
C ASP A 102 7.11 -22.51 16.97
N ARG A 103 8.37 -22.17 16.70
CA ARG A 103 9.24 -21.48 17.67
C ARG A 103 8.74 -20.06 17.95
N ILE A 104 8.29 -19.33 16.90
CA ILE A 104 7.74 -17.99 17.04
C ILE A 104 6.44 -18.04 17.83
N ALA A 105 5.56 -19.02 17.57
CA ALA A 105 4.30 -19.20 18.28
C ALA A 105 4.50 -19.47 19.80
N ALA A 106 5.65 -20.04 20.19
CA ALA A 106 6.00 -20.27 21.58
C ALA A 106 6.51 -19.02 22.32
N LEU A 107 6.79 -17.92 21.63
CA LEU A 107 7.24 -16.67 22.26
C LEU A 107 6.12 -16.09 23.15
N PRO A 108 6.45 -15.59 24.35
CA PRO A 108 5.45 -15.20 25.35
C PRO A 108 4.53 -14.06 24.93
N PHE A 109 4.98 -13.22 24.00
CA PHE A 109 4.25 -12.06 23.48
C PHE A 109 3.46 -12.36 22.18
N VAL A 110 3.52 -13.58 21.63
CA VAL A 110 2.74 -14.01 20.46
C VAL A 110 1.42 -14.59 20.94
N CYS A 111 0.29 -14.22 20.29
CA CYS A 111 -1.03 -14.75 20.59
C CYS A 111 -1.62 -15.64 19.48
N ALA A 112 -1.23 -15.42 18.23
CA ALA A 112 -1.67 -16.24 17.11
C ALA A 112 -0.67 -16.18 15.95
N THR A 113 -0.70 -17.21 15.09
CA THR A 113 0.02 -17.25 13.81
C THR A 113 -0.94 -17.70 12.72
N GLU A 114 -0.92 -17.04 11.57
CA GLU A 114 -1.76 -17.36 10.43
C GLU A 114 -0.92 -17.39 9.16
N LYS A 115 -1.05 -18.48 8.38
CA LYS A 115 -0.42 -18.54 7.06
C LYS A 115 -1.24 -17.70 6.08
N VAL A 116 -0.59 -16.67 5.51
CA VAL A 116 -1.25 -15.68 4.66
C VAL A 116 -0.81 -15.75 3.19
N TRP A 117 0.25 -16.51 2.89
CA TRP A 117 0.72 -16.67 1.51
C TRP A 117 1.56 -17.94 1.33
N ILE A 118 1.49 -18.51 0.13
CA ILE A 118 2.34 -19.61 -0.35
C ILE A 118 2.81 -19.23 -1.74
N ALA A 119 4.09 -19.40 -2.02
CA ALA A 119 4.65 -19.17 -3.35
C ALA A 119 3.91 -20.00 -4.41
N PRO A 120 3.50 -19.40 -5.54
CA PRO A 120 2.90 -20.13 -6.65
C PRO A 120 3.81 -21.26 -7.12
N LYS A 121 3.23 -22.42 -7.44
CA LYS A 121 3.97 -23.53 -8.05
C LYS A 121 4.03 -23.30 -9.57
N GLY A 122 5.21 -22.91 -10.07
CA GLY A 122 5.45 -22.72 -11.50
C GLY A 122 5.75 -21.25 -11.84
N ASP A 123 6.27 -21.03 -13.05
CA ASP A 123 6.48 -19.69 -13.57
C ASP A 123 5.12 -19.00 -13.67
N SER A 124 4.93 -17.90 -12.97
CA SER A 124 3.78 -17.01 -13.17
C SER A 124 3.74 -16.65 -14.65
N PRO A 125 2.60 -16.75 -15.33
CA PRO A 125 2.52 -16.31 -16.71
C PRO A 125 2.91 -14.84 -16.71
N MET A 126 4.02 -14.52 -17.38
CA MET A 126 4.27 -13.13 -17.76
C MET A 126 3.04 -12.66 -18.53
N MET A 127 2.20 -11.85 -17.91
CA MET A 127 1.20 -11.12 -18.68
C MET A 127 1.98 -10.33 -19.72
N SER A 128 1.74 -10.64 -20.99
CA SER A 128 2.28 -9.86 -22.07
C SER A 128 1.87 -8.43 -21.80
N THR A 129 2.86 -7.57 -21.55
CA THR A 129 2.68 -6.13 -21.61
C THR A 129 1.88 -5.86 -22.86
N GLY A 130 0.61 -5.46 -22.67
CA GLY A 130 -0.29 -5.17 -23.76
C GLY A 130 0.48 -4.27 -24.74
N ARG A 131 0.50 -4.64 -26.03
CA ARG A 131 1.09 -3.82 -27.06
C ARG A 131 0.71 -2.39 -26.77
N ASP A 132 1.71 -1.52 -26.70
CA ASP A 132 1.54 -0.09 -26.90
C ASP A 132 0.80 0.10 -28.22
N SER A 133 -0.52 -0.03 -28.18
CA SER A 133 -1.35 0.49 -29.24
C SER A 133 -1.10 1.98 -29.18
N LEU A 134 -0.41 2.50 -30.18
CA LEU A 134 -0.30 3.93 -30.43
C LEU A 134 -1.71 4.49 -30.27
N ILE A 135 -1.98 5.05 -29.10
CA ILE A 135 -3.24 5.73 -28.83
C ILE A 135 -3.24 6.87 -29.85
N ASN A 136 -4.13 6.78 -30.84
CA ASN A 136 -4.42 7.91 -31.69
C ASN A 136 -4.55 9.12 -30.79
N GLN A 137 -3.78 10.17 -31.04
CA GLN A 137 -3.76 11.35 -30.18
C GLN A 137 -5.20 11.71 -29.85
N PRO A 138 -5.57 11.78 -28.58
CA PRO A 138 -6.94 12.07 -28.21
C PRO A 138 -7.34 13.38 -28.86
N SER A 139 -8.56 13.41 -29.40
CA SER A 139 -9.12 14.65 -29.94
C SER A 139 -9.14 15.67 -28.81
N VAL A 140 -8.25 16.65 -28.90
CA VAL A 140 -8.20 17.76 -27.94
C VAL A 140 -9.53 18.48 -28.06
N HIS A 141 -10.26 18.63 -26.94
CA HIS A 141 -11.43 19.51 -26.86
C HIS A 141 -10.93 20.87 -26.34
N PRO A 142 -10.49 21.79 -27.24
CA PRO A 142 -9.82 23.02 -26.83
C PRO A 142 -10.70 23.97 -26.02
N ASP A 143 -12.02 23.77 -26.09
CA ASP A 143 -13.02 24.62 -25.40
C ASP A 143 -13.30 24.21 -23.95
N SER A 144 -12.68 23.11 -23.46
CA SER A 144 -12.87 22.64 -22.09
C SER A 144 -11.54 22.35 -21.39
N ILE A 145 -11.37 22.93 -20.20
CA ILE A 145 -10.21 22.63 -19.33
C ILE A 145 -10.14 21.14 -18.95
N TYR A 146 -11.27 20.43 -19.02
CA TYR A 146 -11.36 19.01 -18.65
C TYR A 146 -10.96 18.06 -19.78
N GLY A 147 -10.91 18.53 -21.03
CA GLY A 147 -10.54 17.69 -22.18
C GLY A 147 -11.35 16.39 -22.22
N LEU A 148 -10.66 15.25 -22.19
CA LEU A 148 -11.28 13.92 -22.25
C LEU A 148 -12.15 13.58 -21.01
N ALA A 149 -11.95 14.26 -19.87
CA ALA A 149 -12.69 13.99 -18.64
C ALA A 149 -13.98 14.83 -18.50
N VAL A 150 -14.36 15.62 -19.49
CA VAL A 150 -15.48 16.58 -19.36
C VAL A 150 -16.79 15.93 -18.90
N SER A 151 -17.17 14.80 -19.50
CA SER A 151 -18.42 14.11 -19.17
C SER A 151 -18.40 13.53 -17.75
N GLN A 152 -17.29 12.93 -17.33
CA GLN A 152 -17.11 12.33 -16.00
C GLN A 152 -17.16 13.41 -14.90
N ILE A 153 -16.47 14.53 -15.11
CA ILE A 153 -16.45 15.64 -14.15
C ILE A 153 -17.83 16.29 -14.04
N GLN A 154 -18.49 16.56 -15.18
CA GLN A 154 -19.83 17.19 -15.19
C GLN A 154 -20.91 16.27 -14.62
N MET A 155 -20.85 14.97 -14.86
CA MET A 155 -21.82 14.00 -14.34
C MET A 155 -21.90 14.04 -12.80
N SER A 156 -20.79 14.30 -12.11
CA SER A 156 -20.72 14.45 -10.65
C SER A 156 -20.83 15.91 -10.17
N ASN A 157 -21.07 16.88 -11.05
CA ASN A 157 -21.00 18.32 -10.79
C ASN A 157 -19.61 18.78 -10.27
N GLY A 158 -18.54 18.07 -10.59
CA GLY A 158 -17.17 18.42 -10.22
C GLY A 158 -16.73 19.76 -10.83
N ASP A 159 -17.24 20.12 -12.02
CA ASP A 159 -17.03 21.41 -12.66
C ASP A 159 -17.53 22.57 -11.78
N LYS A 160 -18.66 22.43 -11.10
CA LYS A 160 -19.19 23.44 -10.18
C LYS A 160 -18.33 23.57 -8.93
N LEU A 161 -17.79 22.47 -8.41
CA LEU A 161 -16.84 22.51 -7.29
C LEU A 161 -15.58 23.25 -7.70
N HIS A 162 -15.04 22.97 -8.89
CA HIS A 162 -13.85 23.64 -9.39
C HIS A 162 -14.09 25.14 -9.64
N GLN A 163 -15.27 25.51 -10.17
CA GLN A 163 -15.67 26.93 -10.30
C GLN A 163 -15.75 27.63 -8.95
N GLY A 164 -16.19 26.92 -7.92
CA GLY A 164 -16.19 27.38 -6.52
C GLY A 164 -14.80 27.43 -5.86
N GLY A 165 -13.74 27.04 -6.57
CA GLY A 165 -12.37 27.05 -6.08
C GLY A 165 -11.96 25.76 -5.35
N PHE A 166 -12.80 24.72 -5.31
CA PHE A 166 -12.50 23.46 -4.61
C PHE A 166 -11.83 22.47 -5.58
N LYS A 167 -10.51 22.44 -5.61
CA LYS A 167 -9.68 21.61 -6.52
C LYS A 167 -8.69 20.71 -5.77
N GLY A 168 -8.83 20.59 -4.45
CA GLY A 168 -7.97 19.78 -3.60
C GLY A 168 -6.76 20.51 -3.01
N GLN A 169 -6.70 21.83 -3.05
CA GLN A 169 -5.60 22.62 -2.49
C GLN A 169 -5.41 22.32 -1.00
N GLY A 170 -4.17 22.06 -0.59
CA GLY A 170 -3.81 21.75 0.79
C GLY A 170 -4.17 20.34 1.24
N MET A 171 -4.93 19.58 0.44
CA MET A 171 -5.26 18.20 0.72
C MET A 171 -4.13 17.25 0.29
N THR A 172 -3.92 16.21 1.08
CA THR A 172 -3.02 15.11 0.73
C THR A 172 -3.85 13.84 0.52
N ILE A 173 -3.72 13.24 -0.65
CA ILE A 173 -4.43 12.01 -1.03
C ILE A 173 -3.39 10.89 -1.14
N ALA A 174 -3.66 9.72 -0.56
CA ALA A 174 -2.93 8.51 -0.90
C ALA A 174 -3.73 7.69 -1.90
N VAL A 175 -3.09 7.29 -2.99
CA VAL A 175 -3.61 6.27 -3.91
C VAL A 175 -2.91 4.97 -3.54
N ILE A 176 -3.70 3.98 -3.08
CA ILE A 176 -3.22 2.65 -2.70
C ILE A 176 -3.70 1.67 -3.77
N ASP A 177 -2.73 1.02 -4.46
CA ASP A 177 -3.03 0.28 -5.68
C ASP A 177 -1.95 -0.77 -6.01
N ALA A 178 -2.06 -1.44 -7.15
CA ALA A 178 -1.13 -2.49 -7.62
C ALA A 178 0.16 -1.95 -8.25
N GLY A 179 0.23 -0.68 -8.61
CA GLY A 179 1.40 -0.06 -9.25
C GLY A 179 1.03 1.20 -10.01
N PHE A 180 2.05 1.90 -10.53
CA PHE A 180 1.89 3.22 -11.16
C PHE A 180 2.73 3.32 -12.44
N HIS A 181 2.62 2.31 -13.31
CA HIS A 181 3.46 2.13 -14.49
C HIS A 181 3.63 3.42 -15.29
N ASN A 182 4.89 3.84 -15.46
CA ASN A 182 5.28 5.05 -16.22
C ASN A 182 4.64 6.38 -15.74
N ALA A 183 3.99 6.45 -14.59
CA ALA A 183 3.42 7.71 -14.09
C ALA A 183 4.48 8.82 -13.94
N ASP A 184 5.73 8.43 -13.65
CA ASP A 184 6.91 9.30 -13.58
C ASP A 184 7.40 9.79 -14.95
N LYS A 185 7.02 9.12 -16.06
CA LYS A 185 7.51 9.40 -17.43
C LYS A 185 6.48 10.05 -18.34
N ILE A 186 5.19 9.83 -18.06
CA ILE A 186 4.10 10.39 -18.86
C ILE A 186 4.08 11.91 -18.71
N THR A 187 4.36 12.64 -19.80
CA THR A 187 4.48 14.11 -19.81
C THR A 187 3.23 14.80 -19.22
N ALA A 188 2.04 14.31 -19.53
CA ALA A 188 0.79 14.88 -19.06
C ALA A 188 0.60 14.73 -17.53
N MET A 189 1.32 13.82 -16.87
CA MET A 189 1.27 13.57 -15.41
C MET A 189 2.33 14.35 -14.63
N GLN A 190 3.26 15.02 -15.29
CA GLN A 190 4.36 15.76 -14.64
C GLN A 190 3.88 16.93 -13.74
N ASN A 191 2.65 17.39 -13.93
CA ASN A 191 2.03 18.44 -13.12
C ASN A 191 1.38 17.90 -11.84
N ILE A 192 1.31 16.57 -11.64
CA ILE A 192 0.78 15.95 -10.43
C ILE A 192 1.83 16.08 -9.31
N ARG A 193 1.44 16.66 -8.19
CA ARG A 193 2.34 16.85 -7.04
C ARG A 193 2.46 15.57 -6.22
N VAL A 194 3.41 14.70 -6.56
CA VAL A 194 3.75 13.49 -5.80
C VAL A 194 4.70 13.86 -4.67
N LEU A 195 4.31 13.55 -3.42
CA LEU A 195 5.10 13.78 -2.21
C LEU A 195 6.09 12.64 -1.96
N GLY A 196 5.75 11.44 -2.39
CA GLY A 196 6.59 10.26 -2.27
C GLY A 196 5.86 8.98 -2.66
N THR A 197 6.61 7.90 -2.66
CA THR A 197 6.14 6.57 -3.05
C THR A 197 6.56 5.53 -2.02
N LYS A 198 5.82 4.43 -1.91
CA LYS A 198 6.25 3.28 -1.11
C LYS A 198 5.64 1.98 -1.63
N ASP A 199 6.48 0.93 -1.69
CA ASP A 199 6.06 -0.42 -2.01
C ASP A 199 6.01 -1.28 -0.74
N PHE A 200 4.86 -1.88 -0.45
CA PHE A 200 4.66 -2.79 0.69
C PHE A 200 4.71 -4.26 0.27
N VAL A 201 4.61 -4.55 -1.02
CA VAL A 201 4.70 -5.90 -1.60
C VAL A 201 6.15 -6.32 -1.75
N ASN A 202 6.96 -5.45 -2.38
CA ASN A 202 8.39 -5.66 -2.59
C ASN A 202 9.14 -4.34 -2.40
N GLN A 203 9.77 -4.15 -1.25
CA GLN A 203 10.48 -2.92 -0.90
C GLN A 203 11.67 -2.57 -1.81
N GLN A 204 12.09 -3.50 -2.67
CA GLN A 204 13.19 -3.30 -3.63
C GLN A 204 12.69 -3.01 -5.05
N ALA A 205 11.38 -3.12 -5.31
CA ALA A 205 10.80 -2.86 -6.62
C ALA A 205 10.57 -1.36 -6.86
N ASP A 206 10.53 -1.00 -8.13
CA ASP A 206 10.12 0.33 -8.57
C ASP A 206 8.61 0.29 -8.89
N ILE A 207 7.80 0.99 -8.12
CA ILE A 207 6.34 1.05 -8.31
C ILE A 207 5.95 1.57 -9.69
N PHE A 208 6.85 2.30 -10.37
CA PHE A 208 6.64 2.80 -11.72
C PHE A 208 6.95 1.76 -12.82
N ALA A 209 7.45 0.60 -12.45
CA ALA A 209 7.61 -0.56 -13.33
C ALA A 209 6.50 -1.61 -13.16
N GLU A 210 5.65 -1.43 -12.14
CA GLU A 210 4.57 -2.35 -11.77
C GLU A 210 3.25 -2.01 -12.52
N SER A 211 2.12 -2.56 -12.10
CA SER A 211 0.81 -2.39 -12.75
C SER A 211 0.49 -0.95 -13.19
N SER A 212 -0.22 -0.81 -14.30
CA SER A 212 -0.72 0.49 -14.78
C SER A 212 -2.03 0.95 -14.12
N HIS A 213 -2.69 0.07 -13.34
CA HIS A 213 -4.02 0.38 -12.80
C HIS A 213 -4.00 1.62 -11.88
N GLY A 214 -3.10 1.70 -10.91
CA GLY A 214 -2.98 2.86 -10.04
C GLY A 214 -2.58 4.16 -10.76
N MET A 215 -1.82 4.07 -11.86
CA MET A 215 -1.55 5.23 -12.73
C MET A 215 -2.84 5.75 -13.36
N MET A 216 -3.72 4.85 -13.85
CA MET A 216 -5.02 5.24 -14.40
C MET A 216 -5.91 5.88 -13.32
N VAL A 217 -5.97 5.30 -12.12
CA VAL A 217 -6.69 5.86 -10.96
C VAL A 217 -6.15 7.24 -10.59
N LEU A 218 -4.83 7.38 -10.47
CA LEU A 218 -4.17 8.66 -10.20
C LEU A 218 -4.53 9.72 -11.25
N SER A 219 -4.59 9.34 -12.53
CA SER A 219 -4.96 10.28 -13.63
C SER A 219 -6.38 10.82 -13.46
N CYS A 220 -7.34 9.98 -13.05
CA CYS A 220 -8.72 10.40 -12.81
C CYS A 220 -8.84 11.40 -11.65
N ILE A 221 -7.94 11.34 -10.68
CA ILE A 221 -7.99 12.19 -9.49
C ILE A 221 -7.11 13.44 -9.68
N GLY A 222 -5.84 13.24 -10.05
CA GLY A 222 -4.79 14.25 -9.92
C GLY A 222 -4.31 14.86 -11.24
N MET A 223 -4.76 14.36 -12.40
CA MET A 223 -4.34 14.93 -13.68
C MET A 223 -4.61 16.44 -13.71
N ASN A 224 -3.63 17.21 -14.15
CA ASN A 224 -3.72 18.67 -14.25
C ASN A 224 -3.11 19.15 -15.55
N GLN A 225 -3.75 18.79 -16.66
CA GLN A 225 -3.34 19.16 -18.02
C GLN A 225 -4.54 19.74 -18.76
N PRO A 226 -4.84 21.05 -18.59
CA PRO A 226 -5.98 21.70 -19.23
C PRO A 226 -6.03 21.45 -20.73
N GLY A 227 -7.23 21.13 -21.25
CA GLY A 227 -7.47 20.81 -22.68
C GLY A 227 -7.18 19.36 -23.03
N ILE A 228 -6.43 18.60 -22.24
CA ILE A 228 -6.19 17.17 -22.39
C ILE A 228 -7.01 16.38 -21.38
N MET A 229 -6.73 16.57 -20.11
CA MET A 229 -7.45 15.94 -19.00
C MET A 229 -7.20 16.69 -17.70
N THR A 230 -8.26 17.00 -16.96
CA THR A 230 -8.20 17.51 -15.59
C THR A 230 -9.01 16.59 -14.69
N GLY A 231 -8.39 16.09 -13.64
CA GLY A 231 -8.99 15.17 -12.68
C GLY A 231 -9.89 15.87 -11.67
N THR A 232 -10.38 15.11 -10.68
CA THR A 232 -11.33 15.61 -9.66
C THR A 232 -10.66 16.46 -8.59
N ALA A 233 -9.36 16.28 -8.33
CA ALA A 233 -8.58 17.04 -7.33
C ALA A 233 -7.19 17.43 -7.89
N PRO A 234 -7.14 18.24 -8.98
CA PRO A 234 -5.91 18.50 -9.73
C PRO A 234 -4.86 19.34 -8.96
N GLU A 235 -5.24 19.95 -7.86
CA GLU A 235 -4.36 20.78 -7.01
C GLU A 235 -4.02 20.11 -5.67
N ALA A 236 -4.41 18.83 -5.46
CA ALA A 236 -4.01 18.03 -4.32
C ALA A 236 -2.55 17.55 -4.41
N SER A 237 -2.05 17.06 -3.29
CA SER A 237 -0.74 16.38 -3.22
C SER A 237 -0.94 14.89 -3.01
N PHE A 238 -0.05 14.05 -3.54
CA PHE A 238 -0.26 12.61 -3.59
C PHE A 238 0.86 11.81 -2.94
N TRP A 239 0.49 10.76 -2.18
CA TRP A 239 1.32 9.60 -1.89
C TRP A 239 0.88 8.44 -2.76
N LEU A 240 1.84 7.75 -3.40
CA LEU A 240 1.59 6.58 -4.23
C LEU A 240 2.08 5.33 -3.50
N LEU A 241 1.16 4.45 -3.12
CA LEU A 241 1.44 3.32 -2.25
C LEU A 241 1.04 2.02 -2.95
N ARG A 242 2.00 1.11 -3.14
CA ARG A 242 1.70 -0.21 -3.69
C ARG A 242 1.45 -1.20 -2.57
N SER A 243 0.28 -1.85 -2.58
CA SER A 243 -0.12 -2.90 -1.63
C SER A 243 -0.69 -4.15 -2.27
N GLU A 244 -0.72 -4.20 -3.60
CA GLU A 244 -1.34 -5.27 -4.39
C GLU A 244 -0.33 -5.95 -5.29
N ASP A 245 -0.43 -7.28 -5.40
CA ASP A 245 0.28 -8.10 -6.37
C ASP A 245 -0.72 -8.63 -7.41
N GLU A 246 -0.82 -8.00 -8.58
CA GLU A 246 -1.80 -8.35 -9.61
C GLU A 246 -1.68 -9.79 -10.16
N TYR A 247 -0.64 -10.51 -9.77
CA TYR A 247 -0.40 -11.90 -10.20
C TYR A 247 -0.94 -12.94 -9.23
N SER A 248 -1.40 -12.53 -8.06
CA SER A 248 -1.89 -13.45 -7.03
C SER A 248 -2.92 -12.76 -6.13
N GLU A 249 -3.82 -13.53 -5.54
CA GLU A 249 -4.83 -13.05 -4.61
C GLU A 249 -4.71 -13.83 -3.30
N HIS A 250 -4.03 -13.25 -2.31
CA HIS A 250 -3.75 -13.90 -1.04
C HIS A 250 -4.06 -13.00 0.16
N LEU A 251 -4.29 -13.61 1.32
CA LEU A 251 -4.55 -12.86 2.57
C LEU A 251 -3.45 -11.87 2.94
N VAL A 252 -2.21 -12.09 2.49
CA VAL A 252 -1.08 -11.19 2.76
C VAL A 252 -1.28 -9.78 2.20
N GLU A 253 -2.09 -9.62 1.16
CA GLU A 253 -2.38 -8.32 0.56
C GLU A 253 -3.15 -7.42 1.52
N GLN A 254 -3.99 -8.01 2.38
CA GLN A 254 -4.60 -7.25 3.48
C GLN A 254 -3.57 -6.75 4.51
N ASP A 255 -2.45 -7.47 4.70
CA ASP A 255 -1.36 -7.04 5.58
C ASP A 255 -0.59 -5.87 4.94
N TYR A 256 -0.34 -5.94 3.63
CA TYR A 256 0.28 -4.85 2.87
C TYR A 256 -0.61 -3.61 2.88
N TRP A 257 -1.89 -3.78 2.61
CA TRP A 257 -2.87 -2.70 2.66
C TRP A 257 -2.95 -2.08 4.05
N SER A 258 -2.97 -2.90 5.12
CA SER A 258 -2.93 -2.43 6.51
C SER A 258 -1.70 -1.55 6.78
N ALA A 259 -0.52 -2.02 6.37
CA ALA A 259 0.71 -1.24 6.52
C ALA A 259 0.69 0.05 5.70
N ALA A 260 0.05 0.04 4.51
CA ALA A 260 -0.08 1.20 3.65
C ALA A 260 -1.00 2.28 4.25
N VAL A 261 -2.18 1.92 4.79
CA VAL A 261 -3.09 2.88 5.42
C VAL A 261 -2.51 3.45 6.71
N GLU A 262 -1.80 2.64 7.50
CA GLU A 262 -1.11 3.08 8.71
C GLU A 262 0.07 4.01 8.42
N PHE A 263 0.79 3.78 7.32
CA PHE A 263 1.81 4.69 6.82
C PHE A 263 1.17 6.02 6.38
N ALA A 264 0.10 5.96 5.59
CA ALA A 264 -0.63 7.14 5.12
C ALA A 264 -1.14 8.00 6.30
N ASP A 265 -1.65 7.36 7.36
CA ASP A 265 -1.99 8.03 8.60
C ASP A 265 -0.78 8.76 9.20
N SER A 266 0.34 8.06 9.33
CA SER A 266 1.55 8.59 9.97
C SER A 266 2.15 9.78 9.25
N VAL A 267 2.08 9.83 7.90
CA VAL A 267 2.60 10.96 7.09
C VAL A 267 1.57 12.08 6.91
N GLY A 268 0.35 11.95 7.46
CA GLY A 268 -0.65 13.01 7.49
C GLY A 268 -1.51 13.10 6.22
N VAL A 269 -1.85 11.98 5.62
CA VAL A 269 -2.83 11.90 4.52
C VAL A 269 -4.22 12.27 5.03
N ASP A 270 -5.01 12.98 4.22
CA ASP A 270 -6.38 13.38 4.54
C ASP A 270 -7.40 12.42 3.93
N VAL A 271 -7.14 11.95 2.70
CA VAL A 271 -8.04 11.08 1.93
C VAL A 271 -7.26 9.87 1.40
N LEU A 272 -7.81 8.69 1.58
CA LEU A 272 -7.32 7.45 1.02
C LEU A 272 -8.22 7.04 -0.15
N ASN A 273 -7.65 6.82 -1.32
CA ASN A 273 -8.32 6.15 -2.43
C ASN A 273 -7.75 4.74 -2.56
N THR A 274 -8.61 3.73 -2.49
CA THR A 274 -8.25 2.34 -2.69
C THR A 274 -9.24 1.70 -3.67
N SER A 275 -8.75 1.34 -4.85
CA SER A 275 -9.54 0.70 -5.90
C SER A 275 -9.36 -0.82 -5.85
N LEU A 276 -9.38 -1.37 -4.63
CA LEU A 276 -9.09 -2.76 -4.28
C LEU A 276 -10.25 -3.35 -3.47
N GLY A 277 -10.36 -4.68 -3.46
CA GLY A 277 -11.33 -5.39 -2.63
C GLY A 277 -11.00 -6.88 -2.57
N TYR A 278 -11.15 -7.50 -1.39
CA TYR A 278 -10.78 -8.89 -1.12
C TYR A 278 -12.02 -9.69 -0.74
N TYR A 279 -12.38 -10.66 -1.57
CA TYR A 279 -13.51 -11.54 -1.35
C TYR A 279 -13.19 -13.00 -1.62
N THR A 280 -12.51 -13.26 -2.75
CA THR A 280 -12.06 -14.61 -3.16
C THR A 280 -10.55 -14.61 -3.27
N PHE A 281 -9.93 -15.73 -2.92
CA PHE A 281 -8.48 -15.90 -2.90
C PHE A 281 -8.08 -17.11 -3.74
N ASP A 282 -6.79 -17.20 -4.09
CA ASP A 282 -6.23 -18.36 -4.79
C ASP A 282 -6.41 -19.64 -3.97
N ASP A 283 -6.19 -19.58 -2.66
CA ASP A 283 -6.61 -20.62 -1.73
C ASP A 283 -8.10 -20.43 -1.38
N LYS A 284 -8.98 -21.18 -2.05
CA LYS A 284 -10.44 -21.13 -1.88
C LYS A 284 -10.90 -21.40 -0.45
N SER A 285 -10.09 -22.02 0.41
CA SER A 285 -10.41 -22.23 1.82
C SER A 285 -10.40 -20.91 2.61
N LYS A 286 -9.84 -19.85 2.04
CA LYS A 286 -9.72 -18.50 2.59
C LYS A 286 -10.80 -17.55 2.08
N ASP A 287 -11.61 -17.95 1.09
CA ASP A 287 -12.69 -17.12 0.55
C ASP A 287 -13.63 -16.66 1.66
N TYR A 288 -13.95 -15.37 1.64
CA TYR A 288 -14.98 -14.83 2.52
C TYR A 288 -16.37 -15.25 2.05
N ARG A 289 -17.24 -15.55 3.00
CA ARG A 289 -18.66 -15.74 2.75
C ARG A 289 -19.38 -14.41 2.96
N PHE A 290 -20.55 -14.24 2.38
CA PHE A 290 -21.34 -13.02 2.53
C PHE A 290 -21.54 -12.60 4.00
N ARG A 291 -21.73 -13.56 4.91
CA ARG A 291 -21.85 -13.30 6.35
C ARG A 291 -20.55 -12.81 7.01
N ASP A 292 -19.41 -13.03 6.37
CA ASP A 292 -18.09 -12.63 6.88
C ASP A 292 -17.79 -11.17 6.50
N LEU A 293 -18.64 -10.53 5.64
CA LEU A 293 -18.59 -9.13 5.26
C LEU A 293 -19.34 -8.25 6.28
N ASP A 294 -19.09 -8.46 7.55
CA ASP A 294 -19.78 -7.83 8.68
C ASP A 294 -19.05 -6.60 9.24
N GLY A 295 -17.98 -6.16 8.58
CA GLY A 295 -17.13 -5.06 9.03
C GLY A 295 -16.13 -5.44 10.14
N ARG A 296 -16.13 -6.70 10.60
CA ARG A 296 -15.34 -7.17 11.75
C ARG A 296 -14.47 -8.39 11.43
N HIS A 297 -14.93 -9.25 10.54
CA HIS A 297 -14.24 -10.50 10.23
C HIS A 297 -12.97 -10.25 9.42
N ALA A 298 -13.07 -9.60 8.28
CA ALA A 298 -11.93 -9.30 7.43
C ALA A 298 -11.00 -8.27 8.07
N LEU A 299 -9.68 -8.49 7.98
CA LEU A 299 -8.67 -7.56 8.50
C LEU A 299 -8.83 -6.18 7.83
N MET A 300 -9.01 -6.13 6.52
CA MET A 300 -9.20 -4.88 5.78
C MET A 300 -10.39 -4.08 6.31
N SER A 301 -11.51 -4.74 6.64
CA SER A 301 -12.70 -4.05 7.18
C SER A 301 -12.45 -3.43 8.55
N ARG A 302 -11.72 -4.12 9.44
CA ARG A 302 -11.33 -3.56 10.75
C ARG A 302 -10.39 -2.38 10.58
N GLN A 303 -9.40 -2.52 9.70
CA GLN A 303 -8.48 -1.43 9.37
C GLN A 303 -9.20 -0.22 8.77
N ALA A 304 -10.23 -0.43 7.93
CA ALA A 304 -11.05 0.66 7.40
C ALA A 304 -11.76 1.45 8.51
N SER A 305 -12.22 0.76 9.57
CA SER A 305 -12.78 1.42 10.76
C SER A 305 -11.73 2.28 11.46
N HIS A 306 -10.51 1.77 11.64
CA HIS A 306 -9.40 2.56 12.19
C HIS A 306 -9.08 3.78 11.35
N VAL A 307 -9.13 3.70 10.01
CA VAL A 307 -8.92 4.86 9.13
C VAL A 307 -9.87 6.01 9.51
N ALA A 308 -11.16 5.70 9.70
CA ALA A 308 -12.17 6.69 10.12
C ALA A 308 -11.89 7.21 11.54
N ASP A 309 -11.57 6.35 12.50
CA ASP A 309 -11.24 6.71 13.88
C ASP A 309 -10.01 7.64 13.95
N LYS A 310 -9.12 7.54 12.97
CA LYS A 310 -7.94 8.40 12.84
C LYS A 310 -8.21 9.68 12.05
N GLY A 311 -9.45 9.94 11.64
CA GLY A 311 -9.90 11.18 11.03
C GLY A 311 -9.55 11.34 9.55
N MET A 312 -9.27 10.26 8.85
CA MET A 312 -9.09 10.22 7.40
C MET A 312 -10.40 9.83 6.70
N VAL A 313 -10.56 10.25 5.45
CA VAL A 313 -11.65 9.79 4.58
C VAL A 313 -11.13 8.62 3.76
N LEU A 314 -11.80 7.47 3.85
CA LEU A 314 -11.53 6.31 3.00
C LEU A 314 -12.56 6.25 1.87
N VAL A 315 -12.07 6.20 0.64
CA VAL A 315 -12.86 5.94 -0.57
C VAL A 315 -12.41 4.59 -1.12
N CYS A 316 -13.33 3.62 -1.12
CA CYS A 316 -13.07 2.26 -1.57
C CYS A 316 -13.99 1.94 -2.76
N SER A 317 -13.48 1.19 -3.74
CA SER A 317 -14.31 0.66 -4.82
C SER A 317 -15.34 -0.33 -4.28
N ALA A 318 -16.47 -0.42 -4.96
CA ALA A 318 -17.54 -1.36 -4.60
C ALA A 318 -17.40 -2.74 -5.31
N GLY A 319 -16.40 -2.87 -6.19
CA GLY A 319 -16.18 -4.05 -7.02
C GLY A 319 -16.85 -3.95 -8.37
#